data_94b694e858b62420274811a61cc1155d
#
_entry.id   94b694e858b62420274811a61cc1155d
#
_cell.length_a   1.000
_cell.length_b   1.000
_cell.length_c   1.000
_cell.angle_alpha   90.00
_cell.angle_beta   90.00
_cell.angle_gamma   90.00
#
_symmetry.space_group_name_H-M   'P 1'
#
loop_
_entity.id
_entity.type
_entity.pdbx_description
1 polymer ?
#
loop_
_entity_poly.entity_id
_entity_poly.type
_entity_poly.pdbx_seq_one_letter_code
_entity_poly.pdbx_strand_id
1 'polypeptide(L)'
;MATHLKQKDFLGVPVNVVFKSGGSNHEPVVYTQGKKADGYTLMHMSGSFTGYFNLPHYKFHYKDFTLIARMEQHLYAVAVHADSPWKTYADVVAYAKANPGKLSMGSNKIGSIHHRHQELLHKTAGIKIRFVPYKGTGDVVKDVIGKHLKIGFAQPGKWIPHVKAGKARMLLLLNETRLTKHPLVKDVPTPVELGHKYSIPHQFQGFMVKKGTPADRIAKLQEAMSRVSTTKAYQKYMKKQPHVIPNFSGDLKNLDSEFSSGLKSTRKLMIKLGILKGS
;
A
#
# COMPACT_ATOMS: atom_id res chain seq x y z
N MET A 1 -6.32 -1.54 -14.03
CA MET A 1 -7.20 -0.38 -14.25
C MET A 1 -6.88 0.37 -15.54
N ALA A 2 -5.73 1.03 -15.67
CA ALA A 2 -5.41 1.83 -16.87
C ALA A 2 -5.56 1.08 -18.20
N THR A 3 -5.11 -0.19 -18.25
CA THR A 3 -5.25 -1.05 -19.43
C THR A 3 -6.72 -1.28 -19.84
N HIS A 4 -7.63 -1.34 -18.87
CA HIS A 4 -9.06 -1.50 -19.15
C HIS A 4 -9.72 -0.18 -19.53
N LEU A 5 -9.32 0.94 -18.91
CA LEU A 5 -9.82 2.28 -19.30
C LEU A 5 -9.40 2.71 -20.70
N LYS A 6 -8.33 2.12 -21.27
CA LYS A 6 -7.91 2.34 -22.67
C LYS A 6 -8.90 1.85 -23.72
N GLN A 7 -9.82 0.98 -23.36
CA GLN A 7 -10.86 0.52 -24.27
C GLN A 7 -11.81 1.69 -24.57
N LYS A 8 -12.07 1.95 -25.87
CA LYS A 8 -12.90 3.09 -26.34
C LYS A 8 -14.27 3.16 -25.66
N ASP A 9 -14.78 2.02 -25.20
CA ASP A 9 -16.13 1.89 -24.64
C ASP A 9 -16.32 2.52 -23.26
N PHE A 10 -15.23 2.93 -22.57
CA PHE A 10 -15.32 3.48 -21.21
C PHE A 10 -15.26 5.01 -21.18
N LEU A 11 -14.29 5.62 -21.83
CA LEU A 11 -14.08 7.08 -21.80
C LEU A 11 -14.25 7.74 -23.16
N GLY A 12 -14.28 6.99 -24.25
CA GLY A 12 -14.35 7.51 -25.62
C GLY A 12 -13.07 8.22 -26.09
N VAL A 13 -12.02 8.22 -25.27
CA VAL A 13 -10.73 8.85 -25.56
C VAL A 13 -9.57 7.92 -25.17
N PRO A 14 -8.41 8.04 -25.84
CA PRO A 14 -7.22 7.29 -25.47
C PRO A 14 -6.74 7.60 -24.05
N VAL A 15 -6.31 6.57 -23.31
CA VAL A 15 -5.72 6.72 -21.98
C VAL A 15 -4.24 6.36 -22.04
N ASN A 16 -3.37 7.33 -21.80
CA ASN A 16 -1.93 7.15 -21.74
C ASN A 16 -1.44 7.05 -20.30
N VAL A 17 -0.61 6.05 -20.00
CA VAL A 17 -0.01 5.86 -18.67
C VAL A 17 1.37 6.51 -18.66
N VAL A 18 1.56 7.48 -17.77
CA VAL A 18 2.83 8.17 -17.55
C VAL A 18 3.37 7.77 -16.19
N PHE A 19 4.59 7.26 -16.14
CA PHE A 19 5.26 6.87 -14.91
C PHE A 19 6.10 8.01 -14.36
N LYS A 20 5.77 8.43 -13.13
CA LYS A 20 6.51 9.43 -12.34
C LYS A 20 6.70 8.86 -10.93
N SER A 21 7.92 8.79 -10.41
CA SER A 21 8.19 8.07 -9.15
C SER A 21 9.20 8.70 -8.20
N GLY A 22 9.76 9.86 -8.52
CA GLY A 22 10.77 10.56 -7.74
C GLY A 22 10.27 11.14 -6.41
N GLY A 23 11.20 11.51 -5.50
CA GLY A 23 10.94 12.29 -4.28
C GLY A 23 9.89 11.72 -3.34
N SER A 24 9.91 10.43 -3.00
CA SER A 24 8.84 9.77 -2.23
C SER A 24 7.46 9.94 -2.84
N ASN A 25 7.35 9.86 -4.17
CA ASN A 25 6.14 10.14 -4.96
C ASN A 25 5.70 11.64 -4.95
N HIS A 26 6.61 12.57 -4.69
CA HIS A 26 6.34 13.99 -4.86
C HIS A 26 6.24 14.39 -6.35
N GLU A 27 7.03 13.74 -7.21
CA GLU A 27 7.04 14.02 -8.66
C GLU A 27 5.67 13.87 -9.34
N PRO A 28 4.88 12.81 -9.13
CA PRO A 28 3.52 12.74 -9.71
C PRO A 28 2.57 13.81 -9.17
N VAL A 29 2.77 14.25 -7.93
CA VAL A 29 1.98 15.35 -7.34
C VAL A 29 2.26 16.66 -8.08
N VAL A 30 3.55 17.02 -8.25
CA VAL A 30 3.97 18.22 -8.99
C VAL A 30 3.51 18.16 -10.45
N TYR A 31 3.69 17.01 -11.10
CA TYR A 31 3.24 16.81 -12.48
C TYR A 31 1.74 17.05 -12.63
N THR A 32 0.93 16.50 -11.75
CA THR A 32 -0.53 16.64 -11.82
C THR A 32 -0.96 18.08 -11.54
N GLN A 33 -0.31 18.76 -10.60
CA GLN A 33 -0.59 20.16 -10.29
C GLN A 33 -0.21 21.13 -11.43
N GLY A 34 0.80 20.79 -12.24
CA GLY A 34 1.15 21.54 -13.45
C GLY A 34 0.17 21.36 -14.62
N LYS A 35 -0.86 20.50 -14.49
CA LYS A 35 -1.88 20.26 -15.54
C LYS A 35 -3.15 21.09 -15.29
N LYS A 36 -3.98 21.21 -16.34
CA LYS A 36 -5.31 21.85 -16.22
C LYS A 36 -6.22 20.99 -15.34
N ALA A 37 -7.17 21.63 -14.65
CA ALA A 37 -8.20 20.95 -13.88
C ALA A 37 -9.41 20.62 -14.78
N ASP A 38 -9.18 19.89 -15.86
CA ASP A 38 -10.15 19.57 -16.90
C ASP A 38 -10.59 18.09 -16.94
N GLY A 39 -10.08 17.28 -15.99
CA GLY A 39 -10.39 15.86 -15.90
C GLY A 39 -9.58 14.96 -16.83
N TYR A 40 -8.67 15.49 -17.67
CA TYR A 40 -7.83 14.69 -18.56
C TYR A 40 -6.53 14.21 -17.89
N THR A 41 -6.25 14.64 -16.68
CA THR A 41 -5.11 14.14 -15.90
C THR A 41 -5.58 13.51 -14.61
N LEU A 42 -5.32 12.22 -14.47
CA LEU A 42 -5.62 11.42 -13.28
C LEU A 42 -4.30 11.04 -12.59
N MET A 43 -4.21 11.25 -11.30
CA MET A 43 -3.11 10.76 -10.49
C MET A 43 -3.54 9.48 -9.77
N HIS A 44 -2.83 8.38 -10.04
CA HIS A 44 -2.96 7.18 -9.22
C HIS A 44 -2.37 7.45 -7.84
N MET A 45 -3.11 7.07 -6.80
CA MET A 45 -2.70 7.26 -5.42
C MET A 45 -2.91 5.99 -4.60
N SER A 46 -2.17 5.90 -3.51
CA SER A 46 -2.27 4.81 -2.54
C SER A 46 -2.43 5.37 -1.13
N GLY A 47 -2.77 4.51 -0.17
CA GLY A 47 -2.80 4.87 1.25
C GLY A 47 -1.47 5.45 1.78
N SER A 48 -0.35 5.29 1.06
CA SER A 48 0.91 5.95 1.39
C SER A 48 0.83 7.48 1.35
N PHE A 49 -0.04 8.04 0.51
CA PHE A 49 -0.20 9.50 0.41
C PHE A 49 -0.72 10.15 1.70
N THR A 50 -1.41 9.41 2.58
CA THR A 50 -1.74 9.91 3.92
C THR A 50 -0.49 10.21 4.76
N GLY A 51 0.64 9.56 4.46
CA GLY A 51 1.94 9.88 5.05
C GLY A 51 2.71 10.93 4.27
N TYR A 52 2.77 10.79 2.96
CA TYR A 52 3.56 11.69 2.11
C TYR A 52 3.09 13.13 2.19
N PHE A 53 1.79 13.40 2.16
CA PHE A 53 1.24 14.75 2.33
C PHE A 53 1.52 15.38 3.71
N ASN A 54 2.02 14.62 4.67
CA ASN A 54 2.47 15.12 5.96
C ASN A 54 3.99 15.42 6.00
N LEU A 55 4.75 15.06 4.94
CA LEU A 55 6.19 15.30 4.92
C LEU A 55 6.50 16.77 4.62
N PRO A 56 7.46 17.40 5.33
CA PRO A 56 7.75 18.84 5.19
C PRO A 56 8.14 19.29 3.78
N HIS A 57 8.74 18.40 2.96
CA HIS A 57 9.19 18.74 1.62
C HIS A 57 8.09 18.70 0.55
N TYR A 58 6.85 18.31 0.91
CA TYR A 58 5.73 18.34 -0.03
C TYR A 58 5.19 19.77 -0.19
N LYS A 59 5.23 20.28 -1.43
CA LYS A 59 4.72 21.63 -1.79
C LYS A 59 3.18 21.65 -1.89
N PHE A 60 2.58 20.53 -2.27
CA PHE A 60 1.14 20.39 -2.44
C PHE A 60 0.59 19.40 -1.42
N HIS A 61 -0.65 19.60 -1.03
CA HIS A 61 -1.31 18.84 0.02
C HIS A 61 -2.61 18.21 -0.51
N TYR A 62 -3.25 17.39 0.28
CA TYR A 62 -4.50 16.73 -0.09
C TYR A 62 -5.59 17.71 -0.55
N LYS A 63 -5.71 18.88 0.10
CA LYS A 63 -6.68 19.93 -0.28
C LYS A 63 -6.57 20.43 -1.73
N ASP A 64 -5.43 20.21 -2.37
CA ASP A 64 -5.16 20.62 -3.75
C ASP A 64 -5.66 19.59 -4.77
N PHE A 65 -6.29 18.50 -4.30
CA PHE A 65 -6.83 17.40 -5.09
C PHE A 65 -8.26 17.05 -4.69
N THR A 66 -8.92 16.26 -5.52
CA THR A 66 -10.16 15.56 -5.20
C THR A 66 -9.93 14.06 -5.41
N LEU A 67 -10.11 13.25 -4.36
CA LEU A 67 -10.10 11.80 -4.47
C LEU A 67 -11.42 11.36 -5.07
N ILE A 68 -11.38 10.81 -6.29
CA ILE A 68 -12.59 10.52 -7.06
C ILE A 68 -13.00 9.06 -7.02
N ALA A 69 -12.07 8.15 -6.76
CA ALA A 69 -12.38 6.73 -6.64
C ALA A 69 -11.35 6.00 -5.77
N ARG A 70 -11.85 5.09 -4.93
CA ARG A 70 -11.11 3.97 -4.37
C ARG A 70 -11.42 2.75 -5.22
N MET A 71 -10.40 1.99 -5.63
CA MET A 71 -10.57 0.84 -6.51
C MET A 71 -10.38 -0.48 -5.79
N GLU A 72 -9.37 -0.53 -4.92
CA GLU A 72 -8.92 -1.76 -4.33
C GLU A 72 -8.17 -1.52 -3.02
N GLN A 73 -8.11 -2.54 -2.19
CA GLN A 73 -7.30 -2.59 -0.98
C GLN A 73 -6.13 -3.55 -1.20
N HIS A 74 -4.93 -3.16 -0.78
CA HIS A 74 -3.73 -3.98 -0.88
C HIS A 74 -3.34 -4.58 0.46
N LEU A 75 -2.91 -5.83 0.43
CA LEU A 75 -2.39 -6.55 1.58
C LEU A 75 -0.87 -6.62 1.54
N TYR A 76 -0.26 -6.82 2.70
CA TYR A 76 1.18 -6.99 2.87
C TYR A 76 1.48 -8.23 3.71
N ALA A 77 2.67 -8.80 3.51
CA ALA A 77 3.15 -9.93 4.26
C ALA A 77 4.57 -9.69 4.76
N VAL A 78 4.85 -10.20 5.95
CA VAL A 78 6.20 -10.41 6.47
C VAL A 78 6.69 -11.76 5.98
N ALA A 79 7.85 -11.79 5.36
CA ALA A 79 8.44 -13.05 4.89
C ALA A 79 9.95 -13.10 5.15
N VAL A 80 10.48 -14.32 5.17
CA VAL A 80 11.88 -14.66 5.36
C VAL A 80 12.32 -15.65 4.28
N HIS A 81 13.64 -15.84 4.12
CA HIS A 81 14.16 -16.96 3.33
C HIS A 81 13.75 -18.31 3.95
N ALA A 82 13.51 -19.34 3.15
CA ALA A 82 13.04 -20.65 3.63
C ALA A 82 13.99 -21.30 4.63
N ASP A 83 15.31 -21.11 4.46
CA ASP A 83 16.36 -21.61 5.38
C ASP A 83 16.48 -20.80 6.68
N SER A 84 15.72 -19.72 6.83
CA SER A 84 15.73 -18.92 8.05
C SER A 84 15.40 -19.79 9.27
N PRO A 85 16.03 -19.56 10.43
CA PRO A 85 15.70 -20.26 11.66
C PRO A 85 14.26 -19.98 12.12
N TRP A 86 13.70 -18.84 11.73
CA TRP A 86 12.35 -18.44 12.11
C TRP A 86 11.31 -19.14 11.23
N LYS A 87 10.49 -19.99 11.85
CA LYS A 87 9.40 -20.74 11.18
C LYS A 87 8.06 -20.04 11.31
N THR A 88 7.89 -19.22 12.34
CA THR A 88 6.70 -18.45 12.68
C THR A 88 7.04 -16.99 12.94
N TYR A 89 6.03 -16.12 12.95
CA TYR A 89 6.23 -14.73 13.38
C TYR A 89 6.56 -14.63 14.88
N ALA A 90 6.05 -15.57 15.68
CA ALA A 90 6.39 -15.65 17.11
C ALA A 90 7.89 -15.88 17.34
N ASP A 91 8.57 -16.67 16.51
CA ASP A 91 10.02 -16.89 16.59
C ASP A 91 10.78 -15.57 16.33
N VAL A 92 10.32 -14.78 15.34
CA VAL A 92 10.88 -13.44 15.07
C VAL A 92 10.71 -12.53 16.28
N VAL A 93 9.53 -12.53 16.89
CA VAL A 93 9.22 -11.71 18.08
C VAL A 93 10.11 -12.13 19.26
N ALA A 94 10.23 -13.43 19.53
CA ALA A 94 11.07 -13.96 20.60
C ALA A 94 12.54 -13.56 20.40
N TYR A 95 13.07 -13.76 19.19
CA TYR A 95 14.45 -13.37 18.88
C TYR A 95 14.67 -11.85 19.02
N ALA A 96 13.74 -11.03 18.50
CA ALA A 96 13.85 -9.57 18.56
C ALA A 96 13.76 -9.01 19.99
N LYS A 97 13.00 -9.66 20.88
CA LYS A 97 12.95 -9.33 22.31
C LYS A 97 14.27 -9.65 23.01
N ALA A 98 14.87 -10.81 22.72
CA ALA A 98 16.18 -11.20 23.27
C ALA A 98 17.34 -10.39 22.68
N ASN A 99 17.19 -9.84 21.47
CA ASN A 99 18.23 -9.15 20.72
C ASN A 99 17.73 -7.80 20.14
N PRO A 100 17.42 -6.79 20.97
CA PRO A 100 16.82 -5.54 20.50
C PRO A 100 17.70 -4.82 19.48
N GLY A 101 17.13 -4.47 18.31
CA GLY A 101 17.80 -3.73 17.24
C GLY A 101 18.81 -4.55 16.41
N LYS A 102 19.05 -5.83 16.70
CA LYS A 102 19.93 -6.71 15.89
C LYS A 102 19.31 -7.17 14.60
N LEU A 103 17.98 -7.24 14.52
CA LEU A 103 17.27 -7.54 13.28
C LEU A 103 17.04 -6.29 12.44
N SER A 104 16.97 -6.53 11.12
CA SER A 104 16.52 -5.53 10.15
C SER A 104 15.39 -6.10 9.29
N MET A 105 14.41 -5.24 8.96
CA MET A 105 13.31 -5.56 8.07
C MET A 105 13.25 -4.52 6.96
N GLY A 106 13.32 -4.98 5.71
CA GLY A 106 13.29 -4.11 4.55
C GLY A 106 11.88 -3.91 4.01
N SER A 107 11.60 -2.71 3.55
CA SER A 107 10.41 -2.39 2.79
C SER A 107 10.56 -1.08 2.00
N ASN A 108 9.44 -0.60 1.45
CA ASN A 108 9.37 0.61 0.66
C ASN A 108 9.67 1.86 1.52
N LYS A 109 9.99 2.93 0.90
CA LYS A 109 10.34 4.32 1.31
C LYS A 109 9.93 4.74 2.73
N ILE A 110 10.73 5.60 3.34
CA ILE A 110 10.39 6.27 4.62
C ILE A 110 9.06 7.05 4.50
N GLY A 111 8.24 7.01 5.56
CA GLY A 111 6.91 7.65 5.58
C GLY A 111 5.83 6.93 4.78
N SER A 112 6.18 5.90 3.99
CA SER A 112 5.21 5.08 3.27
C SER A 112 4.30 4.32 4.24
N ILE A 113 3.18 3.82 3.71
CA ILE A 113 2.30 2.94 4.46
C ILE A 113 3.05 1.69 4.96
N HIS A 114 4.00 1.16 4.19
CA HIS A 114 4.82 0.02 4.57
C HIS A 114 5.68 0.29 5.81
N HIS A 115 6.35 1.46 5.86
CA HIS A 115 7.13 1.88 7.02
C HIS A 115 6.24 1.97 8.27
N ARG A 116 5.09 2.63 8.14
CA ARG A 116 4.15 2.79 9.26
C ARG A 116 3.57 1.48 9.76
N HIS A 117 3.27 0.54 8.86
CA HIS A 117 2.84 -0.80 9.23
C HIS A 117 3.90 -1.56 10.03
N GLN A 118 5.16 -1.49 9.59
CA GLN A 118 6.25 -2.13 10.31
C GLN A 118 6.40 -1.54 11.71
N GLU A 119 6.48 -0.21 11.82
CA GLU A 119 6.65 0.45 13.11
C GLU A 119 5.46 0.18 14.05
N LEU A 120 4.23 0.18 13.53
CA LEU A 120 3.07 -0.17 14.33
C LEU A 120 3.11 -1.64 14.79
N LEU A 121 3.47 -2.56 13.89
CA LEU A 121 3.60 -3.98 14.19
C LEU A 121 4.68 -4.22 15.26
N HIS A 122 5.86 -3.59 15.12
CA HIS A 122 6.95 -3.69 16.09
C HIS A 122 6.51 -3.16 17.45
N LYS A 123 5.80 -2.03 17.47
CA LYS A 123 5.30 -1.42 18.70
C LYS A 123 4.28 -2.31 19.41
N THR A 124 3.32 -2.87 18.68
CA THR A 124 2.28 -3.73 19.27
C THR A 124 2.84 -5.07 19.76
N ALA A 125 3.92 -5.56 19.14
CA ALA A 125 4.63 -6.75 19.55
C ALA A 125 5.68 -6.50 20.66
N GLY A 126 5.94 -5.24 21.02
CA GLY A 126 6.95 -4.85 22.00
C GLY A 126 8.38 -5.20 21.56
N ILE A 127 8.71 -5.03 20.27
CA ILE A 127 10.01 -5.39 19.70
C ILE A 127 10.67 -4.19 19.01
N LYS A 128 12.00 -4.27 18.86
CA LYS A 128 12.82 -3.28 18.14
C LYS A 128 13.52 -3.95 16.97
N ILE A 129 13.04 -3.67 15.74
CA ILE A 129 13.64 -4.13 14.48
C ILE A 129 13.97 -2.88 13.64
N ARG A 130 15.17 -2.83 13.08
CA ARG A 130 15.62 -1.69 12.28
C ARG A 130 14.93 -1.69 10.91
N PHE A 131 14.34 -0.58 10.54
CA PHE A 131 13.76 -0.38 9.20
C PHE A 131 14.87 -0.14 8.16
N VAL A 132 14.79 -0.83 7.02
CA VAL A 132 15.69 -0.63 5.86
C VAL A 132 14.86 -0.17 4.66
N PRO A 133 15.01 1.10 4.23
CA PRO A 133 14.24 1.64 3.12
C PRO A 133 14.79 1.17 1.77
N TYR A 134 13.89 0.75 0.88
CA TYR A 134 14.16 0.38 -0.51
C TYR A 134 13.41 1.31 -1.48
N LYS A 135 13.85 1.38 -2.75
CA LYS A 135 13.12 2.08 -3.81
C LYS A 135 11.79 1.39 -4.14
N GLY A 136 11.73 0.07 -4.00
CA GLY A 136 10.54 -0.73 -4.23
C GLY A 136 10.61 -2.10 -3.56
N THR A 137 9.46 -2.72 -3.33
CA THR A 137 9.37 -4.03 -2.65
C THR A 137 9.89 -5.20 -3.50
N GLY A 138 10.14 -4.99 -4.80
CA GLY A 138 10.83 -5.99 -5.65
C GLY A 138 12.26 -6.25 -5.20
N ASP A 139 13.00 -5.19 -4.88
CA ASP A 139 14.40 -5.30 -4.42
C ASP A 139 14.45 -5.91 -3.02
N VAL A 140 13.47 -5.61 -2.14
CA VAL A 140 13.32 -6.27 -0.84
C VAL A 140 13.24 -7.79 -1.01
N VAL A 141 12.40 -8.25 -1.95
CA VAL A 141 12.25 -9.70 -2.21
C VAL A 141 13.54 -10.33 -2.70
N LYS A 142 14.23 -9.67 -3.65
CA LYS A 142 15.52 -10.14 -4.17
C LYS A 142 16.54 -10.30 -3.05
N ASP A 143 16.65 -9.31 -2.16
CA ASP A 143 17.62 -9.32 -1.08
C ASP A 143 17.31 -10.38 -0.01
N VAL A 144 16.03 -10.66 0.28
CA VAL A 144 15.64 -11.75 1.16
C VAL A 144 15.99 -13.10 0.53
N ILE A 145 15.69 -13.29 -0.76
CA ILE A 145 16.01 -14.53 -1.49
C ILE A 145 17.54 -14.72 -1.63
N GLY A 146 18.29 -13.63 -1.81
CA GLY A 146 19.75 -13.63 -1.82
C GLY A 146 20.40 -13.71 -0.44
N LYS A 147 19.62 -13.79 0.65
CA LYS A 147 20.09 -13.82 2.05
C LYS A 147 20.82 -12.54 2.52
N HIS A 148 20.75 -11.46 1.73
CA HIS A 148 21.33 -10.14 2.10
C HIS A 148 20.45 -9.40 3.11
N LEU A 149 19.15 -9.69 3.15
CA LEU A 149 18.21 -9.17 4.12
C LEU A 149 17.54 -10.31 4.87
N LYS A 150 17.42 -10.19 6.20
CA LYS A 150 16.84 -11.26 7.03
C LYS A 150 15.33 -11.36 6.91
N ILE A 151 14.63 -10.22 6.90
CA ILE A 151 13.17 -10.14 6.90
C ILE A 151 12.71 -9.11 5.87
N GLY A 152 11.75 -9.48 5.04
CA GLY A 152 11.15 -8.60 4.05
C GLY A 152 9.67 -8.33 4.31
N PHE A 153 9.25 -7.13 3.97
CA PHE A 153 7.86 -6.69 4.02
C PHE A 153 7.42 -6.24 2.63
N ALA A 154 6.57 -7.03 1.98
CA ALA A 154 6.10 -6.79 0.62
C ALA A 154 4.71 -7.40 0.41
N GLN A 155 4.10 -7.12 -0.75
CA GLN A 155 2.81 -7.72 -1.12
C GLN A 155 2.95 -9.25 -1.26
N PRO A 156 1.96 -10.05 -0.79
CA PRO A 156 1.96 -11.52 -0.93
C PRO A 156 2.23 -12.00 -2.35
N GLY A 157 1.67 -11.34 -3.37
CA GLY A 157 1.88 -11.70 -4.77
C GLY A 157 3.34 -11.71 -5.22
N LYS A 158 4.21 -10.94 -4.56
CA LYS A 158 5.66 -10.94 -4.83
C LYS A 158 6.39 -12.09 -4.15
N TRP A 159 5.87 -12.59 -3.05
CA TRP A 159 6.42 -13.73 -2.31
C TRP A 159 6.01 -15.08 -2.90
N ILE A 160 4.79 -15.17 -3.43
CA ILE A 160 4.19 -16.43 -3.91
C ILE A 160 5.08 -17.22 -4.87
N PRO A 161 5.72 -16.67 -5.91
CA PRO A 161 6.62 -17.41 -6.78
C PRO A 161 7.75 -18.08 -6.00
N HIS A 162 8.30 -17.38 -5.02
CA HIS A 162 9.41 -17.88 -4.20
C HIS A 162 8.96 -18.88 -3.13
N VAL A 163 7.73 -18.73 -2.60
CA VAL A 163 7.12 -19.72 -1.70
C VAL A 163 6.86 -21.04 -2.47
N LYS A 164 6.31 -20.95 -3.70
CA LYS A 164 6.14 -22.13 -4.57
C LYS A 164 7.46 -22.84 -4.90
N ALA A 165 8.53 -22.05 -5.05
CA ALA A 165 9.88 -22.58 -5.33
C ALA A 165 10.62 -23.05 -4.04
N GLY A 166 9.97 -23.06 -2.87
CA GLY A 166 10.59 -23.45 -1.60
C GLY A 166 11.69 -22.49 -1.10
N LYS A 167 11.79 -21.27 -1.66
CA LYS A 167 12.84 -20.29 -1.34
C LYS A 167 12.44 -19.24 -0.31
N ALA A 168 11.15 -19.08 -0.04
CA ALA A 168 10.64 -18.12 0.94
C ALA A 168 9.54 -18.74 1.81
N ARG A 169 9.34 -18.16 3.00
CA ARG A 169 8.24 -18.45 3.91
C ARG A 169 7.58 -17.15 4.34
N MET A 170 6.26 -17.03 4.13
CA MET A 170 5.46 -15.95 4.68
C MET A 170 5.11 -16.30 6.14
N LEU A 171 5.39 -15.38 7.05
CA LEU A 171 5.21 -15.56 8.50
C LEU A 171 3.98 -14.83 9.04
N LEU A 172 3.55 -13.77 8.37
CA LEU A 172 2.44 -12.93 8.79
C LEU A 172 1.78 -12.25 7.61
N LEU A 173 0.45 -12.23 7.57
CA LEU A 173 -0.35 -11.49 6.60
C LEU A 173 -1.05 -10.33 7.29
N LEU A 174 -0.79 -9.09 6.85
CA LEU A 174 -1.40 -7.91 7.43
C LEU A 174 -2.82 -7.72 6.90
N ASN A 175 -3.74 -8.37 7.55
CA ASN A 175 -5.18 -8.25 7.37
C ASN A 175 -5.89 -8.44 8.73
N GLU A 176 -7.13 -8.04 8.84
CA GLU A 176 -7.93 -8.24 10.06
C GLU A 176 -8.33 -9.71 10.22
N THR A 177 -8.62 -10.36 9.09
CA THR A 177 -9.03 -11.75 9.02
C THR A 177 -8.13 -12.56 8.08
N ARG A 178 -8.03 -13.86 8.32
CA ARG A 178 -7.25 -14.77 7.48
C ARG A 178 -7.87 -14.93 6.09
N LEU A 179 -7.03 -15.01 5.05
CA LEU A 179 -7.47 -15.26 3.68
C LEU A 179 -7.61 -16.77 3.39
N THR A 180 -8.62 -17.39 3.97
CA THR A 180 -8.82 -18.85 3.93
C THR A 180 -9.03 -19.42 2.51
N LYS A 181 -9.53 -18.61 1.57
CA LYS A 181 -9.85 -19.04 0.20
C LYS A 181 -8.64 -19.11 -0.74
N HIS A 182 -7.47 -18.61 -0.34
CA HIS A 182 -6.30 -18.60 -1.21
C HIS A 182 -5.25 -19.64 -0.73
N PRO A 183 -4.97 -20.70 -1.53
CA PRO A 183 -4.22 -21.87 -1.07
C PRO A 183 -2.80 -21.57 -0.54
N LEU A 184 -2.15 -20.51 -1.06
CA LEU A 184 -0.77 -20.17 -0.68
C LEU A 184 -0.64 -19.19 0.50
N VAL A 185 -1.74 -18.65 1.00
CA VAL A 185 -1.76 -17.74 2.14
C VAL A 185 -2.80 -18.10 3.19
N LYS A 186 -3.60 -19.15 2.95
CA LYS A 186 -4.66 -19.60 3.87
C LYS A 186 -4.16 -19.95 5.27
N ASP A 187 -2.92 -20.43 5.35
CA ASP A 187 -2.29 -20.88 6.62
C ASP A 187 -1.41 -19.77 7.25
N VAL A 188 -1.27 -18.61 6.59
CA VAL A 188 -0.48 -17.48 7.11
C VAL A 188 -1.34 -16.70 8.11
N PRO A 189 -0.91 -16.60 9.39
CA PRO A 189 -1.67 -15.91 10.42
C PRO A 189 -1.70 -14.40 10.21
N THR A 190 -2.68 -13.75 10.86
CA THR A 190 -2.77 -12.29 10.93
C THR A 190 -2.28 -11.77 12.28
N PRO A 191 -1.94 -10.47 12.41
CA PRO A 191 -1.56 -9.88 13.68
C PRO A 191 -2.65 -10.06 14.77
N VAL A 192 -3.92 -9.94 14.38
CA VAL A 192 -5.06 -10.06 15.31
C VAL A 192 -5.14 -11.48 15.88
N GLU A 193 -4.98 -12.51 15.05
CA GLU A 193 -4.95 -13.91 15.48
C GLU A 193 -3.78 -14.22 16.43
N LEU A 194 -2.69 -13.47 16.35
CA LEU A 194 -1.55 -13.58 17.26
C LEU A 194 -1.67 -12.68 18.50
N GLY A 195 -2.86 -12.11 18.76
CA GLY A 195 -3.13 -11.29 19.94
C GLY A 195 -2.59 -9.86 19.88
N HIS A 196 -2.08 -9.40 18.72
CA HIS A 196 -1.64 -8.03 18.56
C HIS A 196 -2.82 -7.10 18.32
N LYS A 197 -2.96 -6.05 19.15
CA LYS A 197 -3.93 -4.96 18.93
C LYS A 197 -3.48 -4.10 17.73
N TYR A 198 -3.73 -4.60 16.54
CA TYR A 198 -3.28 -4.03 15.29
C TYR A 198 -4.47 -3.52 14.48
N SER A 199 -4.59 -2.21 14.35
CA SER A 199 -5.53 -1.58 13.42
C SER A 199 -4.81 -1.31 12.10
N ILE A 200 -5.39 -1.82 11.01
CA ILE A 200 -4.79 -1.71 9.68
C ILE A 200 -4.98 -0.30 9.14
N PRO A 201 -3.91 0.50 8.95
CA PRO A 201 -4.04 1.79 8.30
C PRO A 201 -4.55 1.64 6.87
N HIS A 202 -5.16 2.68 6.33
CA HIS A 202 -5.75 2.70 4.99
C HIS A 202 -4.81 2.20 3.88
N GLN A 203 -5.01 0.98 3.41
CA GLN A 203 -4.18 0.29 2.41
C GLN A 203 -4.81 0.31 1.01
N PHE A 204 -5.52 1.36 0.66
CA PHE A 204 -6.24 1.41 -0.61
C PHE A 204 -5.41 1.98 -1.76
N GLN A 205 -5.86 1.67 -2.97
CA GLN A 205 -5.42 2.27 -4.22
C GLN A 205 -6.62 2.98 -4.86
N GLY A 206 -6.37 4.14 -5.44
CA GLY A 206 -7.41 4.96 -6.01
C GLY A 206 -6.90 6.00 -7.00
N PHE A 207 -7.76 6.95 -7.33
CA PHE A 207 -7.45 8.02 -8.26
C PHE A 207 -7.86 9.38 -7.72
N MET A 208 -7.01 10.35 -7.96
CA MET A 208 -7.24 11.77 -7.68
C MET A 208 -7.20 12.57 -8.97
N VAL A 209 -7.93 13.67 -8.97
CA VAL A 209 -7.82 14.76 -9.95
C VAL A 209 -7.40 16.05 -9.25
N LYS A 210 -6.89 17.02 -10.00
CA LYS A 210 -6.61 18.36 -9.49
C LYS A 210 -7.90 19.01 -8.97
N LYS A 211 -7.83 19.72 -7.86
CA LYS A 211 -8.96 20.48 -7.32
C LYS A 211 -9.49 21.47 -8.35
N GLY A 212 -10.79 21.62 -8.42
CA GLY A 212 -11.44 22.47 -9.43
C GLY A 212 -11.80 21.73 -10.75
N THR A 213 -11.53 20.43 -10.86
CA THR A 213 -12.05 19.62 -11.98
C THR A 213 -13.58 19.66 -11.97
N PRO A 214 -14.26 19.94 -13.12
CA PRO A 214 -15.71 20.03 -13.21
C PRO A 214 -16.41 18.75 -12.75
N ALA A 215 -17.56 18.91 -12.10
CA ALA A 215 -18.31 17.80 -11.49
C ALA A 215 -18.79 16.76 -12.52
N ASP A 216 -19.22 17.21 -13.70
CA ASP A 216 -19.62 16.33 -14.82
C ASP A 216 -18.45 15.45 -15.29
N ARG A 217 -17.23 15.99 -15.33
CA ARG A 217 -16.01 15.24 -15.66
C ARG A 217 -15.68 14.20 -14.59
N ILE A 218 -15.81 14.58 -13.32
CA ILE A 218 -15.62 13.64 -12.20
C ILE A 218 -16.64 12.52 -12.30
N ALA A 219 -17.91 12.82 -12.49
CA ALA A 219 -18.99 11.83 -12.62
C ALA A 219 -18.72 10.84 -13.77
N LYS A 220 -18.31 11.34 -14.95
CA LYS A 220 -17.96 10.50 -16.10
C LYS A 220 -16.77 9.57 -15.81
N LEU A 221 -15.75 10.07 -15.12
CA LEU A 221 -14.59 9.26 -14.70
C LEU A 221 -14.99 8.18 -13.70
N GLN A 222 -15.82 8.50 -12.71
CA GLN A 222 -16.35 7.57 -11.73
C GLN A 222 -17.20 6.47 -12.36
N GLU A 223 -18.10 6.84 -13.28
CA GLU A 223 -18.91 5.87 -14.04
C GLU A 223 -18.00 4.89 -14.80
N ALA A 224 -17.02 5.40 -15.55
CA ALA A 224 -16.08 4.55 -16.29
C ALA A 224 -15.31 3.59 -15.36
N MET A 225 -14.86 4.06 -14.20
CA MET A 225 -14.15 3.23 -13.21
C MET A 225 -15.08 2.17 -12.59
N SER A 226 -16.31 2.54 -12.27
CA SER A 226 -17.35 1.62 -11.79
C SER A 226 -17.61 0.51 -12.81
N ARG A 227 -17.86 0.86 -14.06
CA ARG A 227 -18.06 -0.09 -15.16
C ARG A 227 -16.86 -1.02 -15.34
N VAL A 228 -15.62 -0.49 -15.32
CA VAL A 228 -14.41 -1.32 -15.38
C VAL A 228 -14.35 -2.30 -14.24
N SER A 229 -14.67 -1.88 -13.00
CA SER A 229 -14.59 -2.71 -11.80
C SER A 229 -15.48 -3.96 -11.87
N THR A 230 -16.55 -3.92 -12.64
CA THR A 230 -17.51 -5.02 -12.83
C THR A 230 -17.21 -5.91 -14.04
N THR A 231 -16.26 -5.54 -14.92
CA THR A 231 -15.95 -6.35 -16.11
C THR A 231 -15.36 -7.70 -15.77
N LYS A 232 -15.72 -8.75 -16.54
CA LYS A 232 -15.14 -10.09 -16.41
C LYS A 232 -13.60 -10.08 -16.49
N ALA A 233 -13.05 -9.23 -17.36
CA ALA A 233 -11.60 -9.08 -17.55
C ALA A 233 -10.92 -8.53 -16.28
N TYR A 234 -11.46 -7.47 -15.69
CA TYR A 234 -10.94 -6.90 -14.44
C TYR A 234 -11.07 -7.88 -13.27
N GLN A 235 -12.23 -8.51 -13.12
CA GLN A 235 -12.46 -9.51 -12.07
C GLN A 235 -11.53 -10.73 -12.22
N LYS A 236 -11.29 -11.22 -13.45
CA LYS A 236 -10.32 -12.28 -13.72
C LYS A 236 -8.89 -11.86 -13.35
N TYR A 237 -8.51 -10.60 -13.65
CA TYR A 237 -7.22 -10.04 -13.25
C TYR A 237 -7.10 -9.99 -11.72
N MET A 238 -8.12 -9.46 -11.02
CA MET A 238 -8.12 -9.34 -9.55
C MET A 238 -8.01 -10.70 -8.85
N LYS A 239 -8.71 -11.73 -9.34
CA LYS A 239 -8.61 -13.11 -8.81
C LYS A 239 -7.20 -13.69 -8.87
N LYS A 240 -6.36 -13.22 -9.79
CA LYS A 240 -4.94 -13.62 -9.89
C LYS A 240 -4.02 -12.86 -8.94
N GLN A 241 -4.53 -11.84 -8.25
CA GLN A 241 -3.76 -10.97 -7.35
C GLN A 241 -4.14 -11.26 -5.89
N PRO A 242 -3.48 -12.21 -5.22
CA PRO A 242 -3.87 -12.65 -3.87
C PRO A 242 -3.69 -11.57 -2.78
N HIS A 243 -3.06 -10.47 -3.15
CA HIS A 243 -2.80 -9.34 -2.26
C HIS A 243 -3.75 -8.16 -2.50
N VAL A 244 -4.73 -8.33 -3.38
CA VAL A 244 -5.66 -7.26 -3.76
C VAL A 244 -7.09 -7.70 -3.44
N ILE A 245 -7.78 -6.88 -2.67
CA ILE A 245 -9.21 -7.01 -2.38
C ILE A 245 -9.93 -5.96 -3.22
N PRO A 246 -10.82 -6.33 -4.16
CA PRO A 246 -11.67 -5.37 -4.85
C PRO A 246 -12.50 -4.58 -3.85
N ASN A 247 -12.43 -3.24 -3.92
CA ASN A 247 -13.12 -2.37 -2.97
C ASN A 247 -13.45 -1.02 -3.63
N PHE A 248 -14.25 -1.08 -4.71
CA PHE A 248 -14.67 0.13 -5.42
C PHE A 248 -15.58 1.00 -4.57
N SER A 249 -15.29 2.28 -4.52
CA SER A 249 -16.18 3.35 -4.03
C SER A 249 -15.95 4.62 -4.83
N GLY A 250 -17.04 5.26 -5.25
CA GLY A 250 -17.05 6.59 -5.87
C GLY A 250 -17.78 7.64 -5.01
N ASP A 251 -18.13 7.31 -3.77
CA ASP A 251 -18.76 8.25 -2.82
C ASP A 251 -17.74 9.31 -2.37
N LEU A 252 -17.78 10.48 -3.01
CA LEU A 252 -16.84 11.59 -2.79
C LEU A 252 -16.81 12.05 -1.34
N LYS A 253 -17.97 12.14 -0.68
CA LYS A 253 -18.06 12.61 0.71
C LYS A 253 -17.40 11.62 1.66
N ASN A 254 -17.70 10.34 1.48
CA ASN A 254 -17.10 9.29 2.30
C ASN A 254 -15.60 9.17 2.03
N LEU A 255 -15.18 9.17 0.77
CA LEU A 255 -13.76 9.12 0.39
C LEU A 255 -12.95 10.29 0.97
N ASP A 256 -13.51 11.51 0.91
CA ASP A 256 -12.88 12.71 1.48
C ASP A 256 -12.77 12.61 3.01
N SER A 257 -13.84 12.20 3.68
CA SER A 257 -13.87 12.00 5.12
C SER A 257 -12.87 10.94 5.59
N GLU A 258 -12.86 9.77 4.94
CA GLU A 258 -11.91 8.69 5.22
C GLU A 258 -10.46 9.14 5.05
N PHE A 259 -10.16 9.81 3.92
CA PHE A 259 -8.80 10.23 3.63
C PHE A 259 -8.32 11.35 4.57
N SER A 260 -9.17 12.32 4.85
CA SER A 260 -8.88 13.44 5.77
C SER A 260 -8.65 12.94 7.20
N SER A 261 -9.48 11.99 7.67
CA SER A 261 -9.27 11.30 8.95
C SER A 261 -7.95 10.53 8.94
N GLY A 262 -7.68 9.81 7.84
CA GLY A 262 -6.43 9.09 7.62
C GLY A 262 -5.19 9.98 7.65
N LEU A 263 -5.25 11.20 7.10
CA LEU A 263 -4.16 12.18 7.18
C LEU A 263 -3.87 12.57 8.62
N LYS A 264 -4.90 12.93 9.39
CA LYS A 264 -4.78 13.35 10.80
C LYS A 264 -4.23 12.23 11.68
N SER A 265 -4.79 11.02 11.57
CA SER A 265 -4.35 9.85 12.34
C SER A 265 -2.92 9.43 11.96
N THR A 266 -2.59 9.50 10.67
CA THR A 266 -1.24 9.22 10.18
C THR A 266 -0.22 10.24 10.71
N ARG A 267 -0.53 11.55 10.72
CA ARG A 267 0.36 12.56 11.29
C ARG A 267 0.68 12.26 12.76
N LYS A 268 -0.36 11.98 13.57
CA LYS A 268 -0.20 11.59 14.98
C LYS A 268 0.69 10.35 15.13
N LEU A 269 0.47 9.34 14.29
CA LEU A 269 1.29 8.12 14.29
C LEU A 269 2.74 8.42 13.90
N MET A 270 2.99 9.20 12.86
CA MET A 270 4.34 9.53 12.40
C MET A 270 5.13 10.32 13.44
N ILE A 271 4.49 11.23 14.19
CA ILE A 271 5.10 11.93 15.33
C ILE A 271 5.44 10.91 16.44
N LYS A 272 4.48 10.06 16.81
CA LYS A 272 4.68 9.03 17.85
C LYS A 272 5.79 8.02 17.52
N LEU A 273 6.08 7.81 16.24
CA LEU A 273 7.13 6.94 15.71
C LEU A 273 8.47 7.68 15.47
N GLY A 274 8.54 8.99 15.73
CA GLY A 274 9.75 9.80 15.48
C GLY A 274 10.07 10.04 13.99
N ILE A 275 9.10 9.79 13.08
CA ILE A 275 9.25 10.03 11.64
C ILE A 275 9.06 11.53 11.33
N LEU A 276 8.21 12.20 12.10
CA LEU A 276 7.97 13.64 12.07
C LEU A 276 8.29 14.24 13.45
N LYS A 277 8.83 15.48 13.44
CA LYS A 277 8.90 16.27 14.65
C LYS A 277 7.48 16.69 15.08
N GLY A 278 7.19 16.61 16.37
CA GLY A 278 6.00 17.21 16.95
C GLY A 278 6.09 18.73 16.80
N SER A 279 5.01 19.38 16.40
CA SER A 279 4.82 20.82 16.55
C SER A 279 4.28 21.09 17.92
#